data_6a0486f24d341b5b62af40785e63ccd9
#
_entry.id   6a0486f24d341b5b62af40785e63ccd9
#
_cell.length_a   1.000
_cell.length_b   1.000
_cell.length_c   1.000
_cell.angle_alpha   90.00
_cell.angle_beta   90.00
_cell.angle_gamma   90.00
#
_symmetry.space_group_name_H-M   'P 1'
#
loop_
_entity.id
_entity.type
_entity.pdbx_description
1 polymer ?
#
loop_
_entity_poly.entity_id
_entity_poly.type
_entity_poly.pdbx_seq_one_letter_code
_entity_poly.pdbx_strand_id
1 'polypeptide(L)'
;MRKKLIAAMMAGVLSAGMFSTGVFAADTDLKGEVNTFIAASLSNAMEEIQKDFNETYPDVEILYNADSSGTLQTQIEEGSRCDIFFSAATKQMDALVDEDLAKKDSVVDLLENKVVLIKPKDGETKVTGFENITDAANIALAGEDVPVGQYSREIFKNLGIEDDVNKMEINEGKNVTDVLASVSEGSNEIGIVYATDAQTENTNGDDKEVEIVATAE
;
A
#
# COMPACT_ATOMS: atom_id res chain seq x y z
N MET A 1 -14.79 -27.21 -12.64
CA MET A 1 -15.99 -27.19 -13.49
C MET A 1 -16.76 -25.87 -13.36
N ARG A 2 -16.10 -24.69 -13.49
CA ARG A 2 -16.75 -23.35 -13.43
C ARG A 2 -16.27 -22.37 -14.53
N LYS A 3 -15.69 -22.88 -15.62
CA LYS A 3 -15.17 -22.06 -16.75
C LYS A 3 -15.98 -22.18 -18.05
N LYS A 4 -17.25 -22.59 -18.01
CA LYS A 4 -18.06 -22.82 -19.25
C LYS A 4 -19.44 -22.13 -19.24
N LEU A 5 -19.65 -21.03 -18.50
CA LEU A 5 -20.98 -20.39 -18.41
C LEU A 5 -21.04 -18.91 -18.82
N ILE A 6 -20.03 -18.39 -19.52
CA ILE A 6 -20.03 -16.98 -20.03
C ILE A 6 -20.08 -16.91 -21.58
N ALA A 7 -20.21 -18.03 -22.29
CA ALA A 7 -20.18 -18.05 -23.75
C ALA A 7 -21.55 -18.26 -24.45
N ALA A 8 -22.66 -18.00 -23.76
CA ALA A 8 -23.99 -18.30 -24.36
C ALA A 8 -25.03 -17.20 -24.09
N MET A 9 -24.69 -15.91 -24.31
CA MET A 9 -25.69 -14.83 -24.40
C MET A 9 -25.20 -13.68 -25.26
N MET A 10 -24.93 -13.96 -26.56
CA MET A 10 -24.88 -12.93 -27.60
C MET A 10 -25.24 -13.55 -28.95
N ALA A 11 -26.52 -13.89 -29.09
CA ALA A 11 -27.10 -14.11 -30.40
C ALA A 11 -28.52 -13.54 -30.39
N GLY A 12 -28.68 -12.38 -31.01
CA GLY A 12 -29.99 -11.83 -31.35
C GLY A 12 -30.16 -10.39 -31.00
N VAL A 13 -29.79 -9.46 -31.82
CA VAL A 13 -30.62 -8.44 -32.48
C VAL A 13 -29.78 -7.72 -33.55
N LEU A 14 -29.99 -8.07 -34.81
CA LEU A 14 -29.62 -7.22 -35.93
C LEU A 14 -30.64 -6.09 -36.01
N SER A 15 -30.23 -4.85 -35.76
CA SER A 15 -30.85 -3.66 -36.39
C SER A 15 -29.77 -2.60 -36.60
N ALA A 16 -29.65 -2.17 -37.84
CA ALA A 16 -28.69 -1.24 -38.38
C ALA A 16 -28.60 0.08 -37.59
N GLY A 17 -27.44 0.36 -37.03
CA GLY A 17 -27.00 1.64 -36.57
C GLY A 17 -25.49 1.64 -36.65
N MET A 18 -24.92 2.35 -37.67
CA MET A 18 -23.48 2.60 -37.74
C MET A 18 -23.06 3.48 -36.56
N PHE A 19 -22.80 2.86 -35.41
CA PHE A 19 -21.91 3.45 -34.43
C PHE A 19 -20.52 2.93 -34.74
N SER A 20 -19.69 3.78 -35.33
CA SER A 20 -18.26 3.56 -35.35
C SER A 20 -17.81 3.55 -33.90
N THR A 21 -17.74 2.36 -33.29
CA THR A 21 -16.94 2.15 -32.12
C THR A 21 -15.50 2.36 -32.57
N GLY A 22 -14.98 3.54 -32.33
CA GLY A 22 -13.54 3.76 -32.39
C GLY A 22 -12.90 2.79 -31.40
N VAL A 23 -12.45 1.66 -31.90
CA VAL A 23 -11.43 0.86 -31.22
C VAL A 23 -10.23 1.79 -31.22
N PHE A 24 -9.96 2.46 -30.11
CA PHE A 24 -8.65 3.04 -29.88
C PHE A 24 -7.69 1.84 -29.90
N ALA A 25 -7.05 1.61 -31.04
CA ALA A 25 -5.89 0.75 -31.09
C ALA A 25 -4.89 1.37 -30.10
N ALA A 26 -4.53 0.63 -29.06
CA ALA A 26 -3.45 1.04 -28.20
C ALA A 26 -2.23 1.29 -29.09
N ASP A 27 -1.61 2.46 -28.97
CA ASP A 27 -0.37 2.77 -29.65
C ASP A 27 0.73 1.89 -29.01
N THR A 28 1.00 0.74 -29.60
CA THR A 28 1.98 -0.24 -29.08
C THR A 28 3.41 0.18 -29.36
N ASP A 29 3.63 1.28 -30.11
CA ASP A 29 4.96 1.82 -30.39
C ASP A 29 5.48 2.77 -29.28
N LEU A 30 4.80 2.84 -28.12
CA LEU A 30 5.27 3.59 -26.98
C LEU A 30 6.59 3.02 -26.45
N LYS A 31 7.53 3.92 -26.20
CA LYS A 31 8.87 3.58 -25.66
C LYS A 31 9.40 4.69 -24.78
N GLY A 32 10.23 4.37 -23.85
CA GLY A 32 10.87 5.32 -22.95
C GLY A 32 10.95 4.82 -21.53
N GLU A 33 11.38 5.69 -20.63
CA GLU A 33 11.60 5.41 -19.21
C GLU A 33 10.60 6.22 -18.37
N VAL A 34 9.98 5.57 -17.39
CA VAL A 34 9.06 6.17 -16.42
C VAL A 34 9.60 5.95 -15.02
N ASN A 35 10.00 7.04 -14.34
CA ASN A 35 10.47 6.98 -12.95
C ASN A 35 9.26 7.04 -12.02
N THR A 36 8.99 5.93 -11.36
CA THR A 36 7.80 5.77 -10.52
C THR A 36 8.21 5.59 -9.07
N PHE A 37 7.86 6.55 -8.23
CA PHE A 37 8.05 6.49 -6.78
C PHE A 37 6.83 5.85 -6.14
N ILE A 38 7.04 4.79 -5.36
CA ILE A 38 5.95 4.00 -4.77
C ILE A 38 6.16 3.82 -3.26
N ALA A 39 5.10 3.96 -2.49
CA ALA A 39 5.14 3.52 -1.09
C ALA A 39 5.56 2.04 -1.03
N ALA A 40 6.46 1.69 -0.10
CA ALA A 40 7.06 0.35 -0.01
C ALA A 40 6.01 -0.79 0.05
N SER A 41 4.85 -0.53 0.66
CA SER A 41 3.72 -1.47 0.73
C SER A 41 3.12 -1.85 -0.64
N LEU A 42 3.42 -1.11 -1.69
CA LEU A 42 2.91 -1.36 -3.04
C LEU A 42 3.84 -2.22 -3.89
N SER A 43 5.06 -2.52 -3.44
CA SER A 43 6.12 -3.13 -4.26
C SER A 43 5.65 -4.39 -4.99
N ASN A 44 5.07 -5.36 -4.27
CA ASN A 44 4.62 -6.62 -4.87
C ASN A 44 3.53 -6.43 -5.94
N ALA A 45 2.53 -5.58 -5.64
CA ALA A 45 1.45 -5.29 -6.57
C ALA A 45 1.95 -4.57 -7.84
N MET A 46 2.88 -3.64 -7.67
CA MET A 46 3.45 -2.88 -8.79
C MET A 46 4.35 -3.73 -9.69
N GLU A 47 5.05 -4.73 -9.14
CA GLU A 47 5.79 -5.70 -9.94
C GLU A 47 4.87 -6.57 -10.81
N GLU A 48 3.71 -6.97 -10.30
CA GLU A 48 2.71 -7.71 -11.08
C GLU A 48 2.09 -6.83 -12.18
N ILE A 49 1.72 -5.58 -11.84
CA ILE A 49 1.21 -4.59 -12.79
C ILE A 49 2.23 -4.32 -13.91
N GLN A 50 3.52 -4.23 -13.58
CA GLN A 50 4.57 -4.03 -14.56
C GLN A 50 4.66 -5.20 -15.56
N LYS A 51 4.53 -6.44 -15.09
CA LYS A 51 4.53 -7.62 -15.97
C LYS A 51 3.37 -7.54 -16.99
N ASP A 52 2.16 -7.27 -16.50
CA ASP A 52 0.98 -7.16 -17.35
C ASP A 52 1.08 -5.97 -18.33
N PHE A 53 1.61 -4.84 -17.84
CA PHE A 53 1.83 -3.65 -18.68
C PHE A 53 2.84 -3.91 -19.79
N ASN A 54 3.94 -4.61 -19.48
CA ASN A 54 5.00 -4.90 -20.45
C ASN A 54 4.59 -5.94 -21.50
N GLU A 55 3.51 -6.73 -21.27
CA GLU A 55 2.91 -7.56 -22.32
C GLU A 55 2.35 -6.71 -23.49
N THR A 56 1.87 -5.51 -23.17
CA THR A 56 1.31 -4.58 -24.18
C THR A 56 2.34 -3.56 -24.67
N TYR A 57 3.22 -3.09 -23.78
CA TYR A 57 4.20 -2.02 -24.02
C TYR A 57 5.63 -2.48 -23.68
N PRO A 58 6.23 -3.42 -24.43
CA PRO A 58 7.52 -4.02 -24.08
C PRO A 58 8.71 -3.05 -24.13
N ASP A 59 8.57 -1.93 -24.86
CA ASP A 59 9.64 -0.93 -25.03
C ASP A 59 9.53 0.22 -24.00
N VAL A 60 8.59 0.14 -23.03
CA VAL A 60 8.50 1.08 -21.91
C VAL A 60 9.18 0.47 -20.70
N GLU A 61 10.19 1.16 -20.16
CA GLU A 61 10.89 0.78 -18.94
C GLU A 61 10.30 1.55 -17.76
N ILE A 62 9.76 0.83 -16.77
CA ILE A 62 9.27 1.42 -15.52
C ILE A 62 10.34 1.21 -14.45
N LEU A 63 10.89 2.29 -13.91
CA LEU A 63 11.89 2.27 -12.86
C LEU A 63 11.24 2.63 -11.52
N TYR A 64 11.21 1.68 -10.58
CA TYR A 64 10.67 1.90 -9.27
C TYR A 64 11.71 2.40 -8.27
N ASN A 65 11.30 3.40 -7.48
CA ASN A 65 11.94 3.80 -6.23
C ASN A 65 10.93 3.55 -5.11
N ALA A 66 11.18 2.56 -4.27
CA ALA A 66 10.26 2.10 -3.23
C ALA A 66 10.81 2.48 -1.85
N ASP A 67 10.08 3.32 -1.11
CA ASP A 67 10.42 3.72 0.26
C ASP A 67 9.15 4.21 0.99
N SER A 68 9.30 4.80 2.20
CA SER A 68 8.21 5.50 2.85
C SER A 68 7.73 6.69 2.01
N SER A 69 6.42 6.97 2.04
CA SER A 69 5.90 8.11 1.27
C SER A 69 6.51 9.45 1.71
N GLY A 70 6.89 9.59 2.99
CA GLY A 70 7.58 10.79 3.48
C GLY A 70 9.00 10.93 2.93
N THR A 71 9.77 9.83 2.90
CA THR A 71 11.11 9.82 2.29
C THR A 71 11.04 10.17 0.80
N LEU A 72 10.08 9.58 0.08
CA LEU A 72 9.89 9.83 -1.35
C LEU A 72 9.46 11.27 -1.63
N GLN A 73 8.58 11.85 -0.80
CA GLN A 73 8.22 13.27 -0.84
C GLN A 73 9.48 14.13 -0.73
N THR A 74 10.31 13.93 0.30
CA THR A 74 11.55 14.67 0.49
C THR A 74 12.49 14.58 -0.72
N GLN A 75 12.62 13.39 -1.31
CA GLN A 75 13.44 13.21 -2.53
C GLN A 75 12.91 14.04 -3.71
N ILE A 76 11.57 14.13 -3.86
CA ILE A 76 10.94 14.95 -4.91
C ILE A 76 11.20 16.44 -4.63
N GLU A 77 11.05 16.89 -3.38
CA GLU A 77 11.35 18.27 -2.94
C GLU A 77 12.82 18.63 -3.16
N GLU A 78 13.72 17.67 -3.01
CA GLU A 78 15.16 17.83 -3.30
C GLU A 78 15.50 17.79 -4.80
N GLY A 79 14.52 17.59 -5.68
CA GLY A 79 14.65 17.65 -7.12
C GLY A 79 14.93 16.31 -7.80
N SER A 80 14.67 15.18 -7.14
CA SER A 80 14.72 13.88 -7.80
C SER A 80 13.66 13.78 -8.90
N ARG A 81 14.05 13.22 -10.05
CA ARG A 81 13.10 13.00 -11.14
C ARG A 81 12.08 11.94 -10.73
N CYS A 82 10.82 12.34 -10.73
CA CYS A 82 9.67 11.49 -10.49
C CYS A 82 8.60 11.80 -11.52
N ASP A 83 8.18 10.81 -12.30
CA ASP A 83 7.13 10.97 -13.32
C ASP A 83 5.77 10.56 -12.74
N ILE A 84 5.74 9.57 -11.83
CA ILE A 84 4.54 9.11 -11.13
C ILE A 84 4.88 8.88 -9.65
N PHE A 85 4.03 9.40 -8.75
CA PHE A 85 4.14 9.17 -7.31
C PHE A 85 2.90 8.47 -6.77
N PHE A 86 3.07 7.28 -6.18
CA PHE A 86 2.04 6.54 -5.44
C PHE A 86 2.29 6.67 -3.94
N SER A 87 1.60 7.61 -3.32
CA SER A 87 1.64 7.80 -1.87
C SER A 87 0.65 6.89 -1.16
N ALA A 88 1.03 6.37 0.01
CA ALA A 88 0.13 5.64 0.90
C ALA A 88 -0.80 6.56 1.71
N ALA A 89 -0.64 7.89 1.61
CA ALA A 89 -1.53 8.87 2.24
C ALA A 89 -1.64 10.15 1.41
N THR A 90 -2.76 10.82 1.52
CA THR A 90 -3.06 12.08 0.82
C THR A 90 -2.15 13.22 1.28
N LYS A 91 -1.77 13.25 2.56
CA LYS A 91 -0.94 14.31 3.16
C LYS A 91 0.34 14.60 2.36
N GLN A 92 1.07 13.57 1.93
CA GLN A 92 2.30 13.74 1.17
C GLN A 92 2.04 14.26 -0.24
N MET A 93 0.93 13.84 -0.83
CA MET A 93 0.51 14.33 -2.14
C MET A 93 0.05 15.78 -2.06
N ASP A 94 -0.72 16.14 -1.04
CA ASP A 94 -1.20 17.52 -0.82
C ASP A 94 -0.02 18.46 -0.64
N ALA A 95 1.01 18.07 0.12
CA ALA A 95 2.23 18.87 0.30
C ALA A 95 2.93 19.14 -1.05
N LEU A 96 3.10 18.14 -1.91
CA LEU A 96 3.71 18.33 -3.23
C LEU A 96 2.84 19.19 -4.16
N VAL A 97 1.51 19.13 -4.04
CA VAL A 97 0.59 20.01 -4.78
C VAL A 97 0.72 21.45 -4.29
N ASP A 98 0.78 21.68 -2.99
CA ASP A 98 0.92 23.01 -2.39
C ASP A 98 2.26 23.68 -2.75
N GLU A 99 3.29 22.89 -3.06
CA GLU A 99 4.60 23.34 -3.52
C GLU A 99 4.75 23.41 -5.05
N ASP A 100 3.67 23.21 -5.80
CA ASP A 100 3.66 23.16 -7.28
C ASP A 100 4.58 22.05 -7.87
N LEU A 101 4.94 21.04 -7.09
CA LEU A 101 5.75 19.88 -7.52
C LEU A 101 4.90 18.75 -8.11
N ALA A 102 3.61 18.70 -7.79
CA ALA A 102 2.63 17.82 -8.40
C ALA A 102 1.47 18.62 -9.00
N LYS A 103 0.96 18.18 -10.16
CA LYS A 103 -0.19 18.84 -10.81
C LYS A 103 -1.48 18.43 -10.10
N LYS A 104 -2.18 19.37 -9.50
CA LYS A 104 -3.44 19.10 -8.78
C LYS A 104 -4.46 18.31 -9.60
N ASP A 105 -4.59 18.61 -10.89
CA ASP A 105 -5.56 17.93 -11.77
C ASP A 105 -5.14 16.49 -12.14
N SER A 106 -3.93 16.07 -11.79
CA SER A 106 -3.43 14.72 -12.00
C SER A 106 -3.51 13.83 -10.75
N VAL A 107 -3.92 14.39 -9.61
CA VAL A 107 -4.07 13.62 -8.37
C VAL A 107 -5.36 12.81 -8.40
N VAL A 108 -5.24 11.52 -8.09
CA VAL A 108 -6.37 10.59 -8.06
C VAL A 108 -6.33 9.80 -6.75
N ASP A 109 -7.42 9.82 -5.99
CA ASP A 109 -7.63 8.89 -4.89
C ASP A 109 -8.01 7.52 -5.50
N LEU A 110 -7.01 6.65 -5.62
CA LEU A 110 -7.14 5.41 -6.40
C LEU A 110 -7.71 4.27 -5.56
N LEU A 111 -7.26 4.14 -4.31
CA LEU A 111 -7.55 3.01 -3.42
C LEU A 111 -7.79 3.49 -2.00
N GLU A 112 -8.60 2.75 -1.27
CA GLU A 112 -8.79 2.88 0.16
C GLU A 112 -8.17 1.67 0.86
N ASN A 113 -7.41 1.88 1.94
CA ASN A 113 -6.81 0.81 2.72
C ASN A 113 -7.27 0.89 4.18
N LYS A 114 -7.09 -0.18 4.94
CA LYS A 114 -7.40 -0.28 6.36
C LYS A 114 -6.13 -0.43 7.17
N VAL A 115 -6.04 0.28 8.28
CA VAL A 115 -4.99 0.08 9.29
C VAL A 115 -5.40 -1.11 10.17
N VAL A 116 -4.50 -2.06 10.35
CA VAL A 116 -4.73 -3.26 11.14
C VAL A 116 -3.65 -3.47 12.18
N LEU A 117 -4.06 -4.03 13.31
CA LEU A 117 -3.18 -4.54 14.35
C LEU A 117 -2.91 -6.00 14.05
N ILE A 118 -1.64 -6.40 14.00
CA ILE A 118 -1.20 -7.77 13.69
C ILE A 118 -0.38 -8.36 14.82
N LYS A 119 -0.33 -9.69 14.85
CA LYS A 119 0.59 -10.51 15.66
C LYS A 119 1.21 -11.60 14.80
N PRO A 120 2.31 -12.27 15.23
CA PRO A 120 2.75 -13.49 14.58
C PRO A 120 1.62 -14.54 14.59
N LYS A 121 1.46 -15.33 13.55
CA LYS A 121 0.39 -16.35 13.41
C LYS A 121 0.32 -17.29 14.62
N ASP A 122 1.44 -17.78 15.07
CA ASP A 122 1.53 -18.69 16.23
C ASP A 122 1.89 -17.96 17.54
N GLY A 123 1.90 -16.61 17.51
CA GLY A 123 2.22 -15.79 18.68
C GLY A 123 1.02 -15.67 19.63
N GLU A 124 1.33 -15.71 20.94
CA GLU A 124 0.33 -15.42 21.97
C GLU A 124 0.37 -13.93 22.32
N THR A 125 -0.79 -13.32 22.47
CA THR A 125 -0.95 -11.96 22.99
C THR A 125 -2.23 -11.85 23.81
N LYS A 126 -2.25 -10.90 24.76
CA LYS A 126 -3.45 -10.53 25.49
C LYS A 126 -4.22 -9.40 24.81
N VAL A 127 -3.61 -8.81 23.77
CA VAL A 127 -4.20 -7.72 23.02
C VAL A 127 -5.33 -8.25 22.15
N THR A 128 -6.49 -7.60 22.23
CA THR A 128 -7.69 -7.95 21.47
C THR A 128 -8.20 -6.81 20.59
N GLY A 129 -7.61 -5.62 20.72
CA GLY A 129 -7.96 -4.43 19.97
C GLY A 129 -7.00 -3.28 20.24
N PHE A 130 -7.21 -2.16 19.57
CA PHE A 130 -6.39 -0.97 19.77
C PHE A 130 -6.52 -0.40 21.19
N GLU A 131 -7.66 -0.60 21.85
CA GLU A 131 -7.96 -0.05 23.18
C GLU A 131 -7.09 -0.64 24.29
N ASN A 132 -6.64 -1.90 24.10
CA ASN A 132 -5.80 -2.58 25.08
C ASN A 132 -4.42 -2.95 24.53
N ILE A 133 -3.92 -2.18 23.56
CA ILE A 133 -2.63 -2.40 22.91
C ILE A 133 -1.44 -2.40 23.89
N THR A 134 -1.59 -1.68 24.99
CA THR A 134 -0.58 -1.57 26.09
C THR A 134 -0.45 -2.83 26.95
N ASP A 135 -1.30 -3.86 26.72
CA ASP A 135 -1.14 -5.17 27.36
C ASP A 135 -0.03 -6.01 26.69
N ALA A 136 0.45 -5.61 25.52
CA ALA A 136 1.60 -6.25 24.86
C ALA A 136 2.94 -5.90 25.51
N ALA A 137 3.89 -6.83 25.44
CA ALA A 137 5.23 -6.58 25.94
C ALA A 137 6.01 -5.56 25.12
N ASN A 138 5.84 -5.59 23.80
CA ASN A 138 6.45 -4.66 22.86
C ASN A 138 5.60 -4.50 21.59
N ILE A 139 5.88 -3.46 20.82
CA ILE A 139 5.16 -3.15 19.59
C ILE A 139 6.11 -2.69 18.49
N ALA A 140 5.88 -3.16 17.26
CA ALA A 140 6.49 -2.60 16.07
C ALA A 140 5.59 -1.50 15.48
N LEU A 141 6.12 -0.30 15.31
CA LEU A 141 5.46 0.85 14.70
C LEU A 141 6.33 1.46 13.61
N ALA A 142 5.72 1.94 12.56
CA ALA A 142 6.44 2.77 11.60
C ALA A 142 6.73 4.18 12.16
N GLY A 143 7.78 4.81 11.66
CA GLY A 143 8.19 6.15 12.03
C GLY A 143 7.12 7.22 11.76
N GLU A 144 7.31 8.42 12.30
CA GLU A 144 6.36 9.53 12.15
C GLU A 144 6.29 10.10 10.74
N ASP A 145 7.30 9.87 9.92
CA ASP A 145 7.37 10.22 8.50
C ASP A 145 6.66 9.19 7.60
N VAL A 146 6.30 8.03 8.16
CA VAL A 146 5.61 6.94 7.44
C VAL A 146 4.10 7.07 7.62
N PRO A 147 3.28 7.02 6.56
CA PRO A 147 1.82 7.20 6.65
C PRO A 147 1.14 6.29 7.67
N VAL A 148 1.43 4.97 7.68
CA VAL A 148 0.84 4.06 8.68
C VAL A 148 1.25 4.42 10.11
N GLY A 149 2.47 4.94 10.30
CA GLY A 149 2.92 5.45 11.60
C GLY A 149 2.17 6.70 12.04
N GLN A 150 1.81 7.59 11.11
CA GLN A 150 0.97 8.77 11.39
C GLN A 150 -0.44 8.35 11.79
N TYR A 151 -1.07 7.44 11.02
CA TYR A 151 -2.40 6.91 11.36
C TYR A 151 -2.41 6.17 12.70
N SER A 152 -1.36 5.41 13.01
CA SER A 152 -1.24 4.73 14.31
C SER A 152 -1.28 5.72 15.47
N ARG A 153 -0.52 6.82 15.38
CA ARG A 153 -0.47 7.87 16.40
C ARG A 153 -1.80 8.63 16.51
N GLU A 154 -2.48 8.85 15.39
CA GLU A 154 -3.82 9.43 15.38
C GLU A 154 -4.84 8.52 16.09
N ILE A 155 -4.79 7.21 15.84
CA ILE A 155 -5.61 6.22 16.55
C ILE A 155 -5.34 6.29 18.06
N PHE A 156 -4.08 6.28 18.50
CA PHE A 156 -3.71 6.34 19.91
C PHE A 156 -4.21 7.64 20.58
N LYS A 157 -4.09 8.77 19.89
CA LYS A 157 -4.59 10.06 20.35
C LYS A 157 -6.11 10.07 20.47
N ASN A 158 -6.83 9.53 19.47
CA ASN A 158 -8.29 9.45 19.50
C ASN A 158 -8.80 8.54 20.62
N LEU A 159 -8.09 7.46 20.92
CA LEU A 159 -8.38 6.57 22.05
C LEU A 159 -7.89 7.10 23.41
N GLY A 160 -7.08 8.16 23.43
CA GLY A 160 -6.54 8.73 24.67
C GLY A 160 -5.47 7.86 25.34
N ILE A 161 -4.79 6.99 24.59
CA ILE A 161 -3.78 6.04 25.09
C ILE A 161 -2.35 6.38 24.64
N GLU A 162 -2.15 7.49 23.94
CA GLU A 162 -0.85 7.90 23.37
C GLU A 162 0.28 7.91 24.42
N ASP A 163 0.02 8.51 25.61
CA ASP A 163 1.00 8.59 26.70
C ASP A 163 1.39 7.19 27.25
N ASP A 164 0.49 6.23 27.21
CA ASP A 164 0.74 4.88 27.69
C ASP A 164 1.46 4.05 26.65
N VAL A 165 1.12 4.19 25.38
CA VAL A 165 1.86 3.56 24.25
C VAL A 165 3.29 4.09 24.21
N ASN A 166 3.53 5.38 24.44
CA ASN A 166 4.88 5.97 24.44
C ASN A 166 5.78 5.46 25.59
N LYS A 167 5.22 4.73 26.57
CA LYS A 167 6.00 4.07 27.64
C LYS A 167 6.34 2.62 27.32
N MET A 168 5.75 2.05 26.26
CA MET A 168 6.04 0.70 25.81
C MET A 168 7.43 0.60 25.18
N GLU A 169 7.93 -0.62 25.05
CA GLU A 169 9.06 -0.90 24.17
C GLU A 169 8.58 -0.84 22.71
N ILE A 170 8.97 0.23 22.00
CA ILE A 170 8.62 0.46 20.62
C ILE A 170 9.84 0.17 19.74
N ASN A 171 9.69 -0.75 18.78
CA ASN A 171 10.65 -0.96 17.71
C ASN A 171 10.15 -0.22 16.46
N GLU A 172 10.88 0.84 16.09
CA GLU A 172 10.49 1.69 14.96
C GLU A 172 11.01 1.13 13.63
N GLY A 173 10.10 0.89 12.69
CA GLY A 173 10.39 0.53 11.31
C GLY A 173 10.50 1.78 10.42
N LYS A 174 11.42 1.76 9.46
CA LYS A 174 11.60 2.85 8.48
C LYS A 174 10.45 2.94 7.48
N ASN A 175 9.73 1.86 7.30
CA ASN A 175 8.57 1.73 6.44
C ASN A 175 7.66 0.61 6.95
N VAL A 176 6.52 0.38 6.30
CA VAL A 176 5.54 -0.64 6.70
C VAL A 176 6.10 -2.05 6.58
N THR A 177 6.96 -2.32 5.60
CA THR A 177 7.56 -3.64 5.36
C THR A 177 8.50 -4.04 6.50
N ASP A 178 9.27 -3.10 7.05
CA ASP A 178 10.11 -3.35 8.23
C ASP A 178 9.26 -3.73 9.45
N VAL A 179 8.11 -3.07 9.65
CA VAL A 179 7.16 -3.39 10.73
C VAL A 179 6.60 -4.79 10.55
N LEU A 180 6.13 -5.12 9.33
CA LEU A 180 5.59 -6.43 9.00
C LEU A 180 6.62 -7.55 9.24
N ALA A 181 7.85 -7.37 8.74
CA ALA A 181 8.94 -8.32 8.93
C ALA A 181 9.27 -8.53 10.41
N SER A 182 9.31 -7.46 11.21
CA SER A 182 9.60 -7.53 12.64
C SER A 182 8.56 -8.34 13.43
N VAL A 183 7.29 -8.28 13.01
CA VAL A 183 6.22 -9.08 13.60
C VAL A 183 6.24 -10.51 13.08
N SER A 184 6.30 -10.72 11.75
CA SER A 184 6.29 -12.06 11.14
C SER A 184 7.48 -12.92 11.61
N GLU A 185 8.62 -12.30 11.91
CA GLU A 185 9.80 -12.96 12.49
C GLU A 185 9.71 -13.23 14.00
N GLY A 186 8.67 -12.72 14.67
CA GLY A 186 8.47 -12.87 16.10
C GLY A 186 9.39 -11.97 16.96
N SER A 187 10.02 -10.96 16.36
CA SER A 187 10.81 -9.94 17.09
C SER A 187 9.93 -9.01 17.90
N ASN A 188 8.67 -8.83 17.50
CA ASN A 188 7.65 -8.06 18.22
C ASN A 188 6.40 -8.91 18.44
N GLU A 189 5.76 -8.68 19.61
CA GLU A 189 4.50 -9.35 19.98
C GLU A 189 3.35 -8.88 19.08
N ILE A 190 3.31 -7.59 18.77
CA ILE A 190 2.29 -6.96 17.92
C ILE A 190 2.92 -5.90 17.02
N GLY A 191 2.19 -5.48 16.00
CA GLY A 191 2.54 -4.33 15.14
C GLY A 191 1.36 -3.76 14.41
N ILE A 192 1.53 -2.58 13.80
CA ILE A 192 0.48 -1.91 13.03
C ILE A 192 0.95 -1.73 11.59
N VAL A 193 0.15 -2.27 10.66
CA VAL A 193 0.39 -2.26 9.21
C VAL A 193 -0.92 -1.97 8.47
N TYR A 194 -0.89 -1.98 7.14
CA TYR A 194 -2.12 -2.00 6.35
C TYR A 194 -2.64 -3.43 6.16
N ALA A 195 -3.95 -3.57 5.95
CA ALA A 195 -4.59 -4.87 5.74
C ALA A 195 -4.03 -5.60 4.50
N THR A 196 -3.63 -4.86 3.46
CA THR A 196 -3.01 -5.42 2.26
C THR A 196 -1.65 -6.05 2.55
N ASP A 197 -0.85 -5.44 3.43
CA ASP A 197 0.46 -5.97 3.79
C ASP A 197 0.33 -7.30 4.54
N ALA A 198 -0.61 -7.34 5.52
CA ALA A 198 -0.90 -8.56 6.26
C ALA A 198 -1.39 -9.71 5.35
N GLN A 199 -2.16 -9.39 4.28
CA GLN A 199 -2.61 -10.39 3.31
C GLN A 199 -1.50 -10.88 2.39
N THR A 200 -0.60 -9.99 1.98
CA THR A 200 0.52 -10.33 1.09
C THR A 200 1.47 -11.32 1.76
N GLU A 201 1.79 -11.11 3.04
CA GLU A 201 2.63 -12.02 3.81
C GLU A 201 2.00 -13.42 3.86
N ASN A 202 0.69 -13.50 4.11
CA ASN A 202 -0.04 -14.75 4.18
C ASN A 202 -0.17 -15.49 2.83
N THR A 203 0.09 -14.82 1.69
CA THR A 203 -0.02 -15.42 0.35
C THR A 203 1.29 -15.89 -0.24
N ASN A 204 2.42 -15.43 0.27
CA ASN A 204 3.75 -15.78 -0.24
C ASN A 204 4.20 -17.21 0.12
N GLY A 205 3.43 -17.91 0.99
CA GLY A 205 3.68 -19.32 1.33
C GLY A 205 4.89 -19.54 2.22
N ASP A 206 5.38 -18.49 2.85
CA ASP A 206 6.42 -18.57 3.89
C ASP A 206 5.80 -19.04 5.21
N ASP A 207 6.57 -19.77 6.01
CA ASP A 207 6.14 -20.25 7.34
C ASP A 207 5.94 -19.10 8.37
N LYS A 208 6.33 -17.87 7.98
CA LYS A 208 6.25 -16.66 8.81
C LYS A 208 5.03 -15.82 8.44
N GLU A 209 3.87 -16.28 8.87
CA GLU A 209 2.60 -15.59 8.63
C GLU A 209 2.23 -14.68 9.82
N VAL A 210 1.43 -13.66 9.56
CA VAL A 210 0.82 -12.81 10.59
C VAL A 210 -0.68 -13.05 10.66
N GLU A 211 -1.26 -12.73 11.82
CA GLU A 211 -2.71 -12.78 12.05
C GLU A 211 -3.21 -11.39 12.43
N ILE A 212 -4.31 -10.97 11.79
CA ILE A 212 -4.98 -9.71 12.12
C ILE A 212 -5.74 -9.88 13.43
N VAL A 213 -5.38 -9.06 14.42
CA VAL A 213 -6.04 -9.00 15.74
C VAL A 213 -7.25 -8.06 15.69
N ALA A 214 -7.08 -6.88 15.09
CA ALA A 214 -8.12 -5.86 14.97
C ALA A 214 -7.92 -4.98 13.74
N THR A 215 -9.00 -4.37 13.27
CA THR A 215 -9.01 -3.37 12.19
C THR A 215 -9.47 -2.04 12.78
N ALA A 216 -8.78 -0.94 12.44
CA ALA A 216 -9.22 0.40 12.80
C ALA A 216 -10.53 0.77 12.06
N GLU A 217 -11.45 1.42 12.78
CA GLU A 217 -12.73 1.91 12.24
C GLU A 217 -12.58 3.34 11.68
#